data_c22c1770752a79c1989d9a441745770c
#
_entry.id   c22c1770752a79c1989d9a441745770c
#
_cell.length_a   1.000
_cell.length_b   1.000
_cell.length_c   1.000
_cell.angle_alpha   90.00
_cell.angle_beta   90.00
_cell.angle_gamma   90.00
#
_symmetry.space_group_name_H-M   'P 1'
#
loop_
_entity.id
_entity.type
_entity.pdbx_description
1 polymer ?
#
loop_
_entity_poly.entity_id
_entity_poly.type
_entity_poly.pdbx_seq_one_letter_code
_entity_poly.pdbx_strand_id
1 'polypeptide(L)'
;EVLKVNPDAAPMSVSEILQMPGILNSPEVDQDELNASVATILRDALQAFNASREREGAALAAVLSKNCDTIEEVVQAVAERIPDIHRNLKEKLEQRLQEALGATLSNASSISPEEVSDRIRQEVTFYALKMDVAEEINRLRTHVAEVRRILKEGGAAGRRLDFVTQEMNREANTLGSKSAAIEMTDAAVALKLCIDQMREQLQNIE
;
A
#
# COMPACT_ATOMS: atom_id res chain seq x y z
N GLU A 1 58.65 40.72 41.81
CA GLU A 1 58.24 40.95 43.24
C GLU A 1 58.47 39.70 44.07
N VAL A 2 58.20 38.46 43.59
CA VAL A 2 58.42 37.21 44.34
C VAL A 2 59.89 37.10 44.83
N LEU A 3 60.86 37.38 43.98
CA LEU A 3 62.29 37.37 44.35
C LEU A 3 62.70 38.46 45.34
N LYS A 4 61.86 39.51 45.52
CA LYS A 4 62.07 40.51 46.56
C LYS A 4 61.64 40.01 47.93
N VAL A 5 60.67 39.12 47.97
CA VAL A 5 60.13 38.55 49.21
C VAL A 5 60.85 37.25 49.57
N ASN A 6 61.23 36.47 48.58
CA ASN A 6 61.96 35.21 48.72
C ASN A 6 63.07 35.15 47.64
N PRO A 7 64.30 35.58 47.97
CA PRO A 7 65.42 35.58 47.03
C PRO A 7 65.88 34.21 46.55
N ASP A 8 65.59 33.19 47.31
CA ASP A 8 65.96 31.80 47.03
C ASP A 8 64.87 31.04 46.27
N ALA A 9 63.83 31.74 45.79
CA ALA A 9 62.77 31.10 45.01
C ALA A 9 63.34 30.49 43.74
N ALA A 10 63.17 29.21 43.57
CA ALA A 10 63.54 28.49 42.35
C ALA A 10 62.76 28.99 41.15
N PRO A 11 63.35 29.07 39.95
CA PRO A 11 62.61 29.39 38.71
C PRO A 11 61.60 28.32 38.41
N MET A 12 60.42 28.73 37.94
CA MET A 12 59.36 27.79 37.53
C MET A 12 59.81 26.97 36.30
N SER A 13 59.49 25.73 36.34
CA SER A 13 59.72 24.85 35.18
C SER A 13 58.77 25.23 34.01
N VAL A 14 59.14 24.90 32.78
CA VAL A 14 58.30 25.12 31.60
C VAL A 14 56.93 24.42 31.74
N SER A 15 56.92 23.26 32.39
CA SER A 15 55.68 22.49 32.64
C SER A 15 54.77 23.26 33.61
N GLU A 16 55.28 23.87 34.66
CA GLU A 16 54.47 24.67 35.60
C GLU A 16 53.97 25.95 34.93
N ILE A 17 54.74 26.59 34.09
CA ILE A 17 54.30 27.77 33.31
C ILE A 17 53.17 27.41 32.37
N LEU A 18 53.27 26.28 31.65
CA LEU A 18 52.25 25.85 30.74
C LEU A 18 50.93 25.45 31.42
N GLN A 19 50.98 25.09 32.71
CA GLN A 19 49.79 24.78 33.52
C GLN A 19 49.13 26.02 34.15
N MET A 20 49.80 27.19 34.09
CA MET A 20 49.19 28.41 34.59
C MET A 20 47.94 28.84 33.80
N PRO A 21 46.90 29.26 34.53
CA PRO A 21 45.69 29.79 33.84
C PRO A 21 46.09 31.00 32.96
N GLY A 22 45.65 30.95 31.69
CA GLY A 22 45.88 32.01 30.73
C GLY A 22 47.15 31.90 29.89
N ILE A 23 48.07 30.92 30.16
CA ILE A 23 49.28 30.71 29.35
C ILE A 23 48.96 29.88 28.09
N LEU A 24 48.16 28.81 28.23
CA LEU A 24 47.61 28.05 27.12
C LEU A 24 46.13 28.45 26.96
N ASN A 25 45.87 29.54 26.29
CA ASN A 25 44.52 29.89 25.89
C ASN A 25 44.20 29.13 24.64
N SER A 26 43.21 28.25 24.69
CA SER A 26 42.50 27.87 23.48
C SER A 26 41.86 29.14 22.89
N PRO A 27 41.90 29.35 21.56
CA PRO A 27 41.23 30.49 20.98
C PRO A 27 39.76 30.48 21.48
N GLU A 28 39.34 31.60 22.10
CA GLU A 28 37.91 31.75 22.45
C GLU A 28 37.10 31.70 21.16
N VAL A 29 36.32 30.67 21.03
CA VAL A 29 35.37 30.56 19.91
C VAL A 29 34.26 31.56 20.19
N ASP A 30 34.04 32.51 19.28
CA ASP A 30 32.90 33.40 19.36
C ASP A 30 31.61 32.52 19.28
N GLN A 31 30.90 32.49 20.40
CA GLN A 31 29.73 31.66 20.57
C GLN A 31 28.59 32.08 19.57
N ASP A 32 28.51 33.37 19.27
CA ASP A 32 27.52 33.91 18.37
C ASP A 32 27.84 33.55 16.92
N GLU A 33 29.10 33.59 16.52
CA GLU A 33 29.55 33.13 15.19
C GLU A 33 29.38 31.62 15.04
N LEU A 34 29.68 30.85 16.06
CA LEU A 34 29.47 29.40 16.07
C LEU A 34 27.96 29.07 15.91
N ASN A 35 27.11 29.71 16.71
CA ASN A 35 25.66 29.53 16.65
C ASN A 35 25.07 29.91 15.28
N ALA A 36 25.54 31.01 14.68
CA ALA A 36 25.13 31.44 13.34
C ALA A 36 25.55 30.42 12.28
N SER A 37 26.75 29.88 12.37
CA SER A 37 27.27 28.85 11.46
C SER A 37 26.48 27.56 11.58
N VAL A 38 26.21 27.08 12.78
CA VAL A 38 25.38 25.89 13.08
C VAL A 38 23.94 26.07 12.53
N ALA A 39 23.34 27.25 12.78
CA ALA A 39 21.99 27.53 12.26
C ALA A 39 21.92 27.53 10.72
N THR A 40 22.98 28.00 10.07
CA THR A 40 23.07 27.98 8.61
C THR A 40 23.19 26.55 8.07
N ILE A 41 24.11 25.76 8.63
CA ILE A 41 24.30 24.35 8.26
C ILE A 41 23.01 23.55 8.46
N LEU A 42 22.32 23.76 9.58
CA LEU A 42 21.06 23.07 9.89
C LEU A 42 19.96 23.45 8.88
N ARG A 43 19.87 24.73 8.50
CA ARG A 43 18.90 25.19 7.49
C ARG A 43 19.16 24.53 6.14
N ASP A 44 20.41 24.51 5.70
CA ASP A 44 20.81 23.92 4.43
C ASP A 44 20.55 22.40 4.43
N ALA A 45 20.85 21.71 5.53
CA ALA A 45 20.57 20.30 5.69
C ALA A 45 19.06 19.99 5.64
N LEU A 46 18.23 20.77 6.32
CA LEU A 46 16.77 20.64 6.28
C LEU A 46 16.21 20.92 4.89
N GLN A 47 16.74 21.91 4.18
CA GLN A 47 16.33 22.20 2.80
C GLN A 47 16.67 21.04 1.87
N ALA A 48 17.91 20.52 1.94
CA ALA A 48 18.33 19.36 1.16
C ALA A 48 17.50 18.11 1.46
N PHE A 49 17.19 17.87 2.73
CA PHE A 49 16.35 16.77 3.17
C PHE A 49 14.92 16.88 2.61
N ASN A 50 14.29 18.05 2.72
CA ASN A 50 12.95 18.27 2.17
C ASN A 50 12.92 18.09 0.66
N ALA A 51 13.90 18.61 -0.06
CA ALA A 51 14.01 18.43 -1.50
C ALA A 51 14.19 16.96 -1.91
N SER A 52 14.88 16.14 -1.09
CA SER A 52 14.97 14.69 -1.32
C SER A 52 13.63 14.00 -1.13
N ARG A 53 12.94 14.29 -0.02
CA ARG A 53 11.60 13.76 0.27
C ARG A 53 10.58 14.10 -0.82
N GLU A 54 10.61 15.32 -1.33
CA GLU A 54 9.71 15.73 -2.43
C GLU A 54 9.97 14.94 -3.71
N ARG A 55 11.24 14.75 -4.09
CA ARG A 55 11.58 13.94 -5.27
C ARG A 55 11.17 12.48 -5.12
N GLU A 56 11.48 11.87 -3.97
CA GLU A 56 11.12 10.49 -3.68
C GLU A 56 9.62 10.30 -3.61
N GLY A 57 8.90 11.21 -2.95
CA GLY A 57 7.45 11.21 -2.90
C GLY A 57 6.78 11.34 -4.27
N ALA A 58 7.31 12.21 -5.15
CA ALA A 58 6.81 12.34 -6.52
C ALA A 58 7.04 11.08 -7.36
N ALA A 59 8.21 10.46 -7.26
CA ALA A 59 8.51 9.21 -7.95
C ALA A 59 7.57 8.09 -7.51
N LEU A 60 7.33 7.98 -6.21
CA LEU A 60 6.43 7.00 -5.64
C LEU A 60 4.97 7.24 -6.04
N ALA A 61 4.50 8.49 -6.00
CA ALA A 61 3.16 8.84 -6.47
C ALA A 61 2.93 8.43 -7.93
N ALA A 62 3.95 8.56 -8.79
CA ALA A 62 3.88 8.10 -10.17
C ALA A 62 3.74 6.57 -10.28
N VAL A 63 4.48 5.81 -9.45
CA VAL A 63 4.36 4.33 -9.41
C VAL A 63 2.98 3.90 -8.93
N LEU A 64 2.49 4.49 -7.84
CA LEU A 64 1.15 4.19 -7.31
C LEU A 64 0.04 4.55 -8.30
N SER A 65 0.17 5.69 -9.00
CA SER A 65 -0.79 6.08 -10.04
C SER A 65 -0.83 5.07 -11.17
N LYS A 66 0.33 4.61 -11.64
CA LYS A 66 0.41 3.57 -12.68
C LYS A 66 -0.24 2.26 -12.25
N ASN A 67 -0.03 1.83 -11.01
CA ASN A 67 -0.70 0.65 -10.48
C ASN A 67 -2.22 0.84 -10.39
N CYS A 68 -2.70 2.04 -10.04
CA CYS A 68 -4.12 2.38 -10.09
C CYS A 68 -4.70 2.25 -11.50
N ASP A 69 -3.98 2.73 -12.52
CA ASP A 69 -4.39 2.60 -13.92
C ASP A 69 -4.52 1.11 -14.31
N THR A 70 -3.53 0.30 -13.98
CA THR A 70 -3.56 -1.14 -14.24
C THR A 70 -4.72 -1.84 -13.53
N ILE A 71 -4.99 -1.49 -12.27
CA ILE A 71 -6.12 -2.05 -11.51
C ILE A 71 -7.45 -1.66 -12.17
N GLU A 72 -7.62 -0.42 -12.61
CA GLU A 72 -8.83 0.02 -13.33
C GLU A 72 -9.03 -0.74 -14.65
N GLU A 73 -7.95 -0.96 -15.43
CA GLU A 73 -7.99 -1.74 -16.66
C GLU A 73 -8.46 -3.18 -16.39
N VAL A 74 -7.90 -3.85 -15.39
CA VAL A 74 -8.29 -5.22 -15.01
C VAL A 74 -9.74 -5.26 -14.53
N VAL A 75 -10.15 -4.34 -13.66
CA VAL A 75 -11.51 -4.24 -13.14
C VAL A 75 -12.51 -3.98 -14.26
N GLN A 76 -12.18 -3.13 -15.23
CA GLN A 76 -13.03 -2.85 -16.39
C GLN A 76 -13.17 -4.08 -17.29
N ALA A 77 -12.06 -4.74 -17.60
CA ALA A 77 -12.07 -5.96 -18.43
C ALA A 77 -12.92 -7.09 -17.81
N VAL A 78 -12.87 -7.25 -16.49
CA VAL A 78 -13.72 -8.21 -15.76
C VAL A 78 -15.18 -7.79 -15.84
N ALA A 79 -15.49 -6.52 -15.56
CA ALA A 79 -16.86 -6.01 -15.56
C ALA A 79 -17.56 -6.23 -16.89
N GLU A 80 -16.85 -6.07 -18.00
CA GLU A 80 -17.39 -6.30 -19.35
C GLU A 80 -17.67 -7.78 -19.63
N ARG A 81 -16.93 -8.70 -19.02
CA ARG A 81 -17.08 -10.15 -19.21
C ARG A 81 -18.09 -10.81 -18.27
N ILE A 82 -18.45 -10.18 -17.17
CA ILE A 82 -19.38 -10.75 -16.18
C ILE A 82 -20.67 -11.24 -16.78
N PRO A 83 -21.39 -10.51 -17.68
CA PRO A 83 -22.65 -10.99 -18.25
C PRO A 83 -22.49 -12.30 -19.04
N ASP A 84 -21.39 -12.43 -19.79
CA ASP A 84 -21.10 -13.63 -20.56
C ASP A 84 -20.69 -14.80 -19.66
N ILE A 85 -19.89 -14.55 -18.66
CA ILE A 85 -19.49 -15.55 -17.64
C ILE A 85 -20.72 -16.09 -16.94
N HIS A 86 -21.62 -15.22 -16.48
CA HIS A 86 -22.87 -15.62 -15.83
C HIS A 86 -23.77 -16.45 -16.76
N ARG A 87 -23.92 -16.04 -18.02
CA ARG A 87 -24.71 -16.79 -19.02
C ARG A 87 -24.13 -18.19 -19.23
N ASN A 88 -22.85 -18.30 -19.55
CA ASN A 88 -22.18 -19.58 -19.81
C ASN A 88 -22.23 -20.51 -18.58
N LEU A 89 -22.11 -19.94 -17.41
CA LEU A 89 -22.15 -20.69 -16.16
C LEU A 89 -23.54 -21.22 -15.86
N LYS A 90 -24.56 -20.38 -16.08
CA LYS A 90 -25.95 -20.74 -15.94
C LYS A 90 -26.29 -21.91 -16.90
N GLU A 91 -25.94 -21.80 -18.18
CA GLU A 91 -26.18 -22.85 -19.19
C GLU A 91 -25.51 -24.18 -18.80
N LYS A 92 -24.24 -24.13 -18.38
CA LYS A 92 -23.51 -25.33 -17.90
C LYS A 92 -24.15 -25.96 -16.67
N LEU A 93 -24.62 -25.15 -15.73
CA LEU A 93 -25.25 -25.63 -14.50
C LEU A 93 -26.62 -26.26 -14.82
N GLU A 94 -27.43 -25.60 -15.65
CA GLU A 94 -28.70 -26.13 -16.13
C GLU A 94 -28.52 -27.50 -16.84
N GLN A 95 -27.54 -27.58 -17.73
CA GLN A 95 -27.24 -28.83 -18.45
C GLN A 95 -26.83 -29.95 -17.48
N ARG A 96 -25.89 -29.68 -16.54
CA ARG A 96 -25.43 -30.67 -15.55
C ARG A 96 -26.59 -31.16 -14.64
N LEU A 97 -27.44 -30.23 -14.20
CA LEU A 97 -28.59 -30.57 -13.38
C LEU A 97 -29.63 -31.40 -14.17
N GLN A 98 -29.88 -31.08 -15.42
CA GLN A 98 -30.75 -31.86 -16.29
C GLN A 98 -30.20 -33.27 -16.55
N GLU A 99 -28.91 -33.43 -16.81
CA GLU A 99 -28.24 -34.73 -16.97
C GLU A 99 -28.34 -35.58 -15.69
N ALA A 100 -28.00 -34.97 -14.52
CA ALA A 100 -28.03 -35.67 -13.24
C ALA A 100 -29.45 -36.10 -12.81
N LEU A 101 -30.43 -35.22 -13.02
CA LEU A 101 -31.84 -35.50 -12.69
C LEU A 101 -32.49 -36.42 -13.71
N GLY A 102 -32.17 -36.31 -15.00
CA GLY A 102 -32.66 -37.20 -16.06
C GLY A 102 -32.27 -38.66 -15.81
N ALA A 103 -31.03 -38.90 -15.34
CA ALA A 103 -30.58 -40.22 -14.93
C ALA A 103 -31.32 -40.76 -13.69
N THR A 104 -31.76 -39.90 -12.78
CA THR A 104 -32.44 -40.27 -11.52
C THR A 104 -33.95 -40.48 -11.78
N LEU A 105 -34.57 -39.67 -12.65
CA LEU A 105 -36.00 -39.73 -12.99
C LEU A 105 -36.36 -40.97 -13.79
N SER A 106 -35.43 -41.55 -14.56
CA SER A 106 -35.67 -42.85 -15.22
C SER A 106 -35.83 -44.00 -14.19
N ASN A 107 -35.49 -43.80 -12.94
CA ASN A 107 -35.54 -44.78 -11.88
C ASN A 107 -36.55 -44.47 -10.74
N ALA A 108 -37.18 -43.30 -10.70
CA ALA A 108 -38.07 -42.85 -9.62
C ALA A 108 -39.39 -42.29 -10.17
N SER A 109 -40.48 -43.01 -9.96
CA SER A 109 -41.83 -42.71 -10.48
C SER A 109 -42.59 -41.61 -9.70
N SER A 110 -41.97 -40.81 -8.85
CA SER A 110 -42.69 -39.96 -7.88
C SER A 110 -42.49 -38.45 -8.01
N ILE A 111 -41.59 -37.95 -8.85
CA ILE A 111 -41.31 -36.50 -8.98
C ILE A 111 -41.80 -36.02 -10.37
N SER A 112 -42.55 -34.91 -10.40
CA SER A 112 -43.03 -34.34 -11.66
C SER A 112 -41.91 -33.58 -12.40
N PRO A 113 -41.92 -33.53 -13.74
CA PRO A 113 -40.96 -32.74 -14.53
C PRO A 113 -40.98 -31.25 -14.19
N GLU A 114 -42.12 -30.71 -13.72
CA GLU A 114 -42.27 -29.31 -13.28
C GLU A 114 -41.54 -29.05 -11.97
N GLU A 115 -41.66 -29.95 -10.98
CA GLU A 115 -40.91 -29.83 -9.72
C GLU A 115 -39.39 -29.89 -9.92
N VAL A 116 -38.92 -30.70 -10.86
CA VAL A 116 -37.51 -30.77 -11.24
C VAL A 116 -37.07 -29.46 -11.87
N SER A 117 -37.86 -28.91 -12.80
CA SER A 117 -37.54 -27.63 -13.44
C SER A 117 -37.47 -26.48 -12.44
N ASP A 118 -38.39 -26.42 -11.50
CA ASP A 118 -38.39 -25.37 -10.45
C ASP A 118 -37.21 -25.51 -9.52
N ARG A 119 -36.82 -26.74 -9.15
CA ARG A 119 -35.62 -26.97 -8.34
C ARG A 119 -34.33 -26.54 -9.05
N ILE A 120 -34.22 -26.86 -10.36
CA ILE A 120 -33.12 -26.41 -11.20
C ILE A 120 -33.03 -24.86 -11.19
N ARG A 121 -34.16 -24.19 -11.41
CA ARG A 121 -34.20 -22.71 -11.42
C ARG A 121 -33.76 -22.11 -10.05
N GLN A 122 -34.22 -22.70 -8.95
CA GLN A 122 -33.83 -22.26 -7.61
C GLN A 122 -32.30 -22.40 -7.37
N GLU A 123 -31.72 -23.55 -7.71
CA GLU A 123 -30.29 -23.79 -7.54
C GLU A 123 -29.44 -22.88 -8.44
N VAL A 124 -29.87 -22.67 -9.71
CA VAL A 124 -29.22 -21.75 -10.65
C VAL A 124 -29.25 -20.31 -10.11
N THR A 125 -30.40 -19.87 -9.57
CA THR A 125 -30.55 -18.53 -9.02
C THR A 125 -29.68 -18.36 -7.78
N PHE A 126 -29.67 -19.34 -6.88
CA PHE A 126 -28.82 -19.30 -5.68
C PHE A 126 -27.33 -19.26 -6.02
N TYR A 127 -26.92 -20.02 -7.03
CA TYR A 127 -25.55 -20.03 -7.51
C TYR A 127 -25.15 -18.70 -8.15
N ALA A 128 -26.04 -18.09 -8.95
CA ALA A 128 -25.81 -16.78 -9.56
C ALA A 128 -25.62 -15.67 -8.52
N LEU A 129 -26.41 -15.69 -7.44
CA LEU A 129 -26.27 -14.74 -6.32
C LEU A 129 -24.93 -14.91 -5.58
N LYS A 130 -24.48 -16.14 -5.41
CA LYS A 130 -23.19 -16.44 -4.76
C LYS A 130 -21.99 -15.93 -5.57
N MET A 131 -22.14 -15.78 -6.85
CA MET A 131 -21.08 -15.39 -7.80
C MET A 131 -21.15 -13.92 -8.20
N ASP A 132 -22.09 -13.17 -7.63
CA ASP A 132 -22.16 -11.74 -7.87
C ASP A 132 -20.92 -11.05 -7.28
N VAL A 133 -20.16 -10.40 -8.15
CA VAL A 133 -18.93 -9.66 -7.82
C VAL A 133 -19.05 -8.17 -8.13
N ALA A 134 -20.25 -7.70 -8.44
CA ALA A 134 -20.48 -6.29 -8.79
C ALA A 134 -20.12 -5.35 -7.64
N GLU A 135 -20.35 -5.78 -6.40
CA GLU A 135 -20.01 -5.01 -5.22
C GLU A 135 -18.49 -4.87 -5.06
N GLU A 136 -17.74 -5.97 -5.18
CA GLU A 136 -16.27 -5.97 -5.09
C GLU A 136 -15.64 -5.09 -6.16
N ILE A 137 -16.16 -5.13 -7.39
CA ILE A 137 -15.73 -4.28 -8.49
C ILE A 137 -15.96 -2.79 -8.18
N ASN A 138 -17.14 -2.45 -7.69
CA ASN A 138 -17.47 -1.06 -7.35
C ASN A 138 -16.63 -0.57 -6.17
N ARG A 139 -16.37 -1.40 -5.17
CA ARG A 139 -15.50 -1.07 -4.05
C ARG A 139 -14.04 -0.87 -4.50
N LEU A 140 -13.51 -1.73 -5.37
CA LEU A 140 -12.17 -1.55 -5.95
C LEU A 140 -12.06 -0.22 -6.69
N ARG A 141 -13.05 0.16 -7.51
CA ARG A 141 -13.08 1.48 -8.18
C ARG A 141 -13.08 2.64 -7.17
N THR A 142 -13.86 2.51 -6.12
CA THR A 142 -13.92 3.52 -5.05
C THR A 142 -12.58 3.65 -4.34
N HIS A 143 -11.91 2.54 -4.04
CA HIS A 143 -10.60 2.55 -3.41
C HIS A 143 -9.51 3.13 -4.31
N VAL A 144 -9.53 2.84 -5.61
CA VAL A 144 -8.61 3.47 -6.59
C VAL A 144 -8.81 4.98 -6.63
N ALA A 145 -10.06 5.46 -6.66
CA ALA A 145 -10.35 6.89 -6.61
C ALA A 145 -9.85 7.53 -5.30
N GLU A 146 -9.99 6.82 -4.17
CA GLU A 146 -9.48 7.28 -2.88
C GLU A 146 -7.95 7.34 -2.84
N VAL A 147 -7.24 6.35 -3.39
CA VAL A 147 -5.76 6.41 -3.54
C VAL A 147 -5.36 7.65 -4.32
N ARG A 148 -5.98 7.91 -5.48
CA ARG A 148 -5.70 9.10 -6.30
C ARG A 148 -6.00 10.40 -5.55
N ARG A 149 -7.06 10.44 -4.76
CA ARG A 149 -7.40 11.60 -3.93
C ARG A 149 -6.31 11.87 -2.89
N ILE A 150 -5.87 10.82 -2.17
CA ILE A 150 -4.83 10.94 -1.15
C ILE A 150 -3.51 11.42 -1.77
N LEU A 151 -3.12 10.86 -2.94
CA LEU A 151 -1.91 11.29 -3.66
C LEU A 151 -1.97 12.76 -4.07
N LYS A 152 -3.14 13.24 -4.47
CA LYS A 152 -3.36 14.66 -4.85
C LYS A 152 -3.32 15.60 -3.65
N GLU A 153 -3.85 15.18 -2.51
CA GLU A 153 -3.85 15.98 -1.28
C GLU A 153 -2.45 16.11 -0.68
N GLY A 154 -1.61 15.08 -0.85
CA GLY A 154 -0.25 15.06 -0.30
C GLY A 154 -0.21 14.98 1.23
N GLY A 155 0.90 15.43 1.82
CA GLY A 155 1.14 15.40 3.25
C GLY A 155 1.49 14.00 3.79
N ALA A 156 1.17 13.71 5.05
CA ALA A 156 1.44 12.41 5.70
C ALA A 156 0.44 11.35 5.18
N ALA A 157 0.67 10.83 3.98
CA ALA A 157 -0.24 9.95 3.26
C ALA A 157 -0.05 8.46 3.56
N GLY A 158 1.11 8.03 4.04
CA GLY A 158 1.51 6.62 4.14
C GLY A 158 0.49 5.73 4.83
N ARG A 159 0.06 6.06 6.05
CA ARG A 159 -0.94 5.25 6.80
C ARG A 159 -2.30 5.17 6.12
N ARG A 160 -2.73 6.26 5.47
CA ARG A 160 -4.01 6.29 4.75
C ARG A 160 -3.96 5.40 3.51
N LEU A 161 -2.87 5.47 2.76
CA LEU A 161 -2.62 4.63 1.58
C LEU A 161 -2.50 3.15 1.97
N ASP A 162 -1.78 2.83 3.05
CA ASP A 162 -1.68 1.45 3.55
C ASP A 162 -3.04 0.88 3.91
N PHE A 163 -3.89 1.64 4.62
CA PHE A 163 -5.26 1.22 4.92
C PHE A 163 -6.08 0.95 3.64
N VAL A 164 -6.06 1.85 2.67
CA VAL A 164 -6.82 1.68 1.43
C VAL A 164 -6.32 0.48 0.64
N THR A 165 -5.01 0.25 0.55
CA THR A 165 -4.47 -0.93 -0.14
C THR A 165 -4.79 -2.25 0.57
N GLN A 166 -4.91 -2.26 1.90
CA GLN A 166 -5.42 -3.41 2.64
C GLN A 166 -6.87 -3.74 2.29
N GLU A 167 -7.74 -2.72 2.21
CA GLU A 167 -9.13 -2.92 1.78
C GLU A 167 -9.19 -3.40 0.32
N MET A 168 -8.37 -2.83 -0.59
CA MET A 168 -8.28 -3.33 -1.97
C MET A 168 -7.87 -4.81 -2.03
N ASN A 169 -6.94 -5.24 -1.20
CA ASN A 169 -6.53 -6.66 -1.11
C ASN A 169 -7.70 -7.54 -0.62
N ARG A 170 -8.50 -7.05 0.33
CA ARG A 170 -9.69 -7.74 0.80
C ARG A 170 -10.70 -7.95 -0.34
N GLU A 171 -11.00 -6.89 -1.10
CA GLU A 171 -11.92 -6.99 -2.24
C GLU A 171 -11.39 -7.93 -3.34
N ALA A 172 -10.09 -7.87 -3.65
CA ALA A 172 -9.46 -8.78 -4.60
C ALA A 172 -9.51 -10.26 -4.13
N ASN A 173 -9.35 -10.53 -2.83
CA ASN A 173 -9.52 -11.87 -2.26
C ASN A 173 -10.96 -12.36 -2.36
N THR A 174 -11.94 -11.49 -2.07
CA THR A 174 -13.37 -11.83 -2.17
C THR A 174 -13.75 -12.11 -3.61
N LEU A 175 -13.29 -11.30 -4.57
CA LEU A 175 -13.46 -11.53 -6.00
C LEU A 175 -12.88 -12.89 -6.40
N GLY A 176 -11.67 -13.21 -5.96
CA GLY A 176 -11.03 -14.50 -6.21
C GLY A 176 -11.79 -15.68 -5.61
N SER A 177 -12.35 -15.55 -4.40
CA SER A 177 -13.12 -16.62 -3.74
C SER A 177 -14.49 -16.85 -4.38
N LYS A 178 -15.08 -15.84 -5.01
CA LYS A 178 -16.34 -15.92 -5.77
C LYS A 178 -16.10 -16.32 -7.23
N SER A 179 -14.83 -16.47 -7.67
CA SER A 179 -14.52 -16.76 -9.06
C SER A 179 -15.00 -18.17 -9.48
N ALA A 180 -15.82 -18.24 -10.51
CA ALA A 180 -16.26 -19.49 -11.12
C ALA A 180 -15.68 -19.71 -12.51
N ALA A 181 -14.94 -18.76 -13.01
CA ALA A 181 -14.30 -18.78 -14.32
C ALA A 181 -12.81 -18.49 -14.18
N ILE A 182 -12.00 -19.09 -15.04
CA ILE A 182 -10.53 -18.91 -15.05
C ILE A 182 -10.21 -17.42 -15.21
N GLU A 183 -10.92 -16.72 -16.07
CA GLU A 183 -10.73 -15.29 -16.33
C GLU A 183 -10.88 -14.42 -15.07
N MET A 184 -11.80 -14.77 -14.19
CA MET A 184 -11.99 -14.08 -12.90
C MET A 184 -10.85 -14.40 -11.92
N THR A 185 -10.37 -15.64 -11.94
CA THR A 185 -9.23 -16.06 -11.12
C THR A 185 -7.97 -15.34 -11.56
N ASP A 186 -7.71 -15.28 -12.86
CA ASP A 186 -6.55 -14.58 -13.42
C ASP A 186 -6.59 -13.08 -13.08
N ALA A 187 -7.76 -12.47 -13.19
CA ALA A 187 -7.96 -11.08 -12.81
C ALA A 187 -7.71 -10.84 -11.31
N ALA A 188 -8.21 -11.71 -10.44
CA ALA A 188 -7.96 -11.61 -9.00
C ALA A 188 -6.47 -11.73 -8.67
N VAL A 189 -5.74 -12.61 -9.35
CA VAL A 189 -4.28 -12.75 -9.21
C VAL A 189 -3.57 -11.49 -9.69
N ALA A 190 -3.95 -10.94 -10.85
CA ALA A 190 -3.36 -9.71 -11.38
C ALA A 190 -3.60 -8.51 -10.45
N LEU A 191 -4.83 -8.36 -9.92
CA LEU A 191 -5.17 -7.33 -8.93
C LEU A 191 -4.31 -7.46 -7.68
N LYS A 192 -4.18 -8.66 -7.12
CA LYS A 192 -3.35 -8.91 -5.93
C LYS A 192 -1.89 -8.55 -6.16
N LEU A 193 -1.33 -8.93 -7.31
CA LEU A 193 0.05 -8.58 -7.66
C LEU A 193 0.26 -7.06 -7.68
N CYS A 194 -0.63 -6.30 -8.33
CA CYS A 194 -0.55 -4.84 -8.35
C CYS A 194 -0.69 -4.23 -6.96
N ILE A 195 -1.63 -4.73 -6.16
CA ILE A 195 -1.87 -4.23 -4.80
C ILE A 195 -0.67 -4.55 -3.88
N ASP A 196 -0.08 -5.74 -3.99
CA ASP A 196 1.10 -6.10 -3.20
C ASP A 196 2.30 -5.25 -3.59
N GLN A 197 2.51 -4.96 -4.88
CA GLN A 197 3.52 -3.99 -5.34
C GLN A 197 3.29 -2.60 -4.75
N MET A 198 2.04 -2.12 -4.70
CA MET A 198 1.73 -0.85 -4.04
C MET A 198 2.11 -0.88 -2.56
N ARG A 199 1.78 -1.96 -1.85
CA ARG A 199 2.08 -2.10 -0.42
C ARG A 199 3.57 -2.15 -0.13
N GLU A 200 4.36 -2.85 -0.94
CA GLU A 200 5.82 -2.87 -0.82
C GLU A 200 6.42 -1.46 -0.95
N GLN A 201 5.91 -0.67 -1.89
CA GLN A 201 6.35 0.72 -2.03
C GLN A 201 5.94 1.59 -0.83
N LEU A 202 4.76 1.34 -0.26
CA LEU A 202 4.26 2.09 0.90
C LEU A 202 5.01 1.79 2.20
N GLN A 203 5.55 0.59 2.37
CA GLN A 203 6.36 0.22 3.55
C GLN A 203 7.68 1.00 3.64
N ASN A 204 8.14 1.57 2.54
CA ASN A 204 9.34 2.40 2.47
C ASN A 204 9.07 3.90 2.70
N ILE A 205 7.81 4.27 3.00
CA ILE A 205 7.41 5.65 3.29
C ILE A 205 7.17 5.79 4.80
N GLU A 206 7.89 6.70 5.40
CA GLU A 206 7.58 7.19 6.76
C GLU A 206 6.53 8.32 6.71
#